data_36b9bdbe71929887e9d4b5e31268f391
#
_entry.id   36b9bdbe71929887e9d4b5e31268f391
#
_cell.length_a   1.000
_cell.length_b   1.000
_cell.length_c   1.000
_cell.angle_alpha   90.00
_cell.angle_beta   90.00
_cell.angle_gamma   90.00
#
_symmetry.space_group_name_H-M   'P 1'
#
loop_
_entity.id
_entity.type
_entity.pdbx_description
1 polymer ?
#
loop_
_entity_poly.entity_id
_entity_poly.type
_entity_poly.pdbx_seq_one_letter_code
_entity_poly.pdbx_strand_id
1 'polypeptide(L)'
;MSSVYTGNLTVAIFGQSHAPAIGVTIDGLPAGFPVDMDALSRFLARRAPGGSPLSTPRREADAPEFLCGLSGGRTCGAPLTAIIRNTNTRSQDYDALRAVPRPGHADYTAQIKYGGYQDAAGGGHFSGRLTAPLCIAGGICMQMLAQKGTVIAARILSVGSVTDETPFDGPAALQGRAFPVLDEAAGARMQQEILNARAAGDSVGGVIECVVSSVPAGLGAPMFGGMENRLAQLLFAIPAVKGVEFGAGFGAARLRGSENNDPFAIQNGRVVTTGNHAGGILGGITTGMPLVMRAAFKPTPSIALPQQSVNLETKTQTELRVQGRHDPCIVPRAVPCVEAAAAVAVLDAMLESYGTEGLSWT
;
A
#
# COMPACT_ATOMS: atom_id res chain seq x y z
N MET A 1 -5.92 9.62 -18.11
CA MET A 1 -5.11 8.53 -17.56
C MET A 1 -4.63 8.98 -16.21
N SER A 2 -4.85 8.19 -15.19
CA SER A 2 -4.68 8.81 -13.89
C SER A 2 -3.87 7.93 -12.96
N SER A 3 -2.58 8.26 -12.83
CA SER A 3 -1.79 7.94 -11.65
C SER A 3 -1.84 9.12 -10.68
N VAL A 4 -3.03 9.73 -10.62
CA VAL A 4 -3.34 10.90 -9.80
C VAL A 4 -4.57 10.56 -8.97
N TYR A 5 -4.41 10.58 -7.67
CA TYR A 5 -5.50 10.65 -6.71
C TYR A 5 -5.91 12.12 -6.55
N THR A 6 -7.19 12.40 -6.56
CA THR A 6 -7.73 13.75 -6.44
C THR A 6 -8.80 13.78 -5.34
N GLY A 7 -8.54 14.54 -4.31
CA GLY A 7 -9.41 14.87 -3.18
C GLY A 7 -9.06 16.27 -2.69
N ASN A 8 -9.09 16.49 -1.38
CA ASN A 8 -8.49 17.68 -0.75
C ASN A 8 -6.96 17.63 -0.86
N LEU A 9 -6.41 16.41 -0.84
CA LEU A 9 -5.06 16.14 -1.30
C LEU A 9 -5.09 15.69 -2.76
N THR A 10 -4.16 16.20 -3.57
CA THR A 10 -3.84 15.64 -4.86
C THR A 10 -2.49 14.93 -4.78
N VAL A 11 -2.45 13.65 -5.11
CA VAL A 11 -1.22 12.84 -5.11
C VAL A 11 -0.99 12.32 -6.52
N ALA A 12 0.01 12.85 -7.20
CA ALA A 12 0.40 12.44 -8.55
C ALA A 12 1.70 11.63 -8.51
N ILE A 13 1.62 10.34 -8.90
CA ILE A 13 2.78 9.45 -9.00
C ILE A 13 3.24 9.38 -10.45
N PHE A 14 4.53 9.57 -10.71
CA PHE A 14 5.12 9.61 -12.04
C PHE A 14 6.41 8.79 -12.15
N GLY A 15 6.86 8.61 -13.39
CA GLY A 15 8.04 7.84 -13.74
C GLY A 15 7.74 6.38 -14.07
N GLN A 16 8.78 5.61 -14.39
CA GLN A 16 8.76 4.18 -14.70
C GLN A 16 9.91 3.49 -13.99
N SER A 17 9.82 2.17 -13.82
CA SER A 17 10.80 1.39 -13.03
C SER A 17 12.23 1.46 -13.57
N HIS A 18 12.41 1.72 -14.88
CA HIS A 18 13.71 1.82 -15.54
C HIS A 18 13.98 3.23 -16.12
N ALA A 19 13.09 4.19 -15.91
CA ALA A 19 13.35 5.60 -16.19
C ALA A 19 14.43 6.16 -15.24
N PRO A 20 15.01 7.34 -15.51
CA PRO A 20 16.01 7.96 -14.62
C PRO A 20 15.55 8.15 -13.20
N ALA A 21 14.26 8.39 -12.99
CA ALA A 21 13.66 8.56 -11.66
C ALA A 21 12.18 8.15 -11.65
N ILE A 22 11.69 7.90 -10.45
CA ILE A 22 10.27 7.85 -10.09
C ILE A 22 9.99 8.94 -9.07
N GLY A 23 8.76 9.41 -8.95
CA GLY A 23 8.49 10.48 -7.99
C GLY A 23 7.01 10.67 -7.68
N VAL A 24 6.76 11.59 -6.79
CA VAL A 24 5.44 12.04 -6.37
C VAL A 24 5.39 13.56 -6.30
N THR A 25 4.25 14.11 -6.70
CA THR A 25 3.84 15.47 -6.36
C THR A 25 2.61 15.39 -5.48
N ILE A 26 2.64 16.10 -4.36
CA ILE A 26 1.55 16.18 -3.38
C ILE A 26 1.12 17.64 -3.31
N ASP A 27 -0.13 17.92 -3.62
CA ASP A 27 -0.74 19.24 -3.46
C ASP A 27 -1.83 19.20 -2.37
N GLY A 28 -2.10 20.33 -1.74
CA GLY A 28 -3.08 20.46 -0.67
C GLY A 28 -2.54 20.15 0.74
N LEU A 29 -1.23 19.94 0.91
CA LEU A 29 -0.66 19.80 2.26
C LEU A 29 -0.72 21.12 3.01
N PRO A 30 -1.18 21.12 4.29
CA PRO A 30 -1.14 22.30 5.15
C PRO A 30 0.27 22.87 5.28
N ALA A 31 0.40 24.20 5.26
CA ALA A 31 1.69 24.87 5.43
C ALA A 31 2.15 24.82 6.90
N GLY A 32 3.48 24.89 7.11
CA GLY A 32 4.09 25.00 8.44
C GLY A 32 4.41 23.68 9.13
N PHE A 33 3.99 22.54 8.60
CA PHE A 33 4.27 21.24 9.21
C PHE A 33 5.77 20.88 9.12
N PRO A 34 6.46 20.58 10.24
CA PRO A 34 7.85 20.15 10.22
C PRO A 34 7.92 18.68 9.77
N VAL A 35 8.59 18.41 8.66
CA VAL A 35 8.78 17.04 8.17
C VAL A 35 10.02 16.43 8.83
N ASP A 36 9.84 15.35 9.60
CA ASP A 36 10.93 14.54 10.14
C ASP A 36 11.47 13.62 9.03
N MET A 37 12.61 14.01 8.46
CA MET A 37 13.26 13.27 7.37
C MET A 37 13.83 11.93 7.83
N ASP A 38 14.26 11.80 9.08
CA ASP A 38 14.77 10.55 9.62
C ASP A 38 13.63 9.53 9.83
N ALA A 39 12.50 9.99 10.35
CA ALA A 39 11.30 9.16 10.47
C ALA A 39 10.81 8.71 9.08
N LEU A 40 10.80 9.61 8.10
CA LEU A 40 10.44 9.28 6.72
C LEU A 40 11.41 8.25 6.12
N SER A 41 12.72 8.44 6.33
CA SER A 41 13.74 7.51 5.84
C SER A 41 13.60 6.12 6.47
N ARG A 42 13.34 6.04 7.78
CA ARG A 42 13.06 4.75 8.46
C ARG A 42 11.79 4.08 7.90
N PHE A 43 10.76 4.85 7.62
CA PHE A 43 9.53 4.33 7.02
C PHE A 43 9.77 3.76 5.61
N LEU A 44 10.48 4.50 4.75
CA LEU A 44 10.83 4.06 3.40
C LEU A 44 11.74 2.83 3.39
N ALA A 45 12.64 2.71 4.36
CA ALA A 45 13.53 1.55 4.50
C ALA A 45 12.77 0.23 4.69
N ARG A 46 11.58 0.25 5.33
CA ARG A 46 10.72 -0.95 5.48
C ARG A 46 10.19 -1.46 4.12
N ARG A 47 10.01 -0.54 3.16
CA ARG A 47 9.59 -0.86 1.80
C ARG A 47 10.76 -1.22 0.89
N ALA A 48 11.95 -0.67 1.10
CA ALA A 48 13.12 -0.79 0.23
C ALA A 48 13.51 -2.27 0.00
N PRO A 49 14.00 -2.63 -1.20
CA PRO A 49 14.45 -3.99 -1.49
C PRO A 49 15.83 -4.29 -0.88
N GLY A 50 16.11 -5.59 -0.67
CA GLY A 50 17.47 -6.08 -0.31
C GLY A 50 17.77 -6.13 1.19
N GLY A 51 16.79 -5.88 2.05
CA GLY A 51 16.94 -5.93 3.51
C GLY A 51 16.74 -7.32 4.13
N SER A 52 16.30 -8.33 3.36
CA SER A 52 15.94 -9.64 3.89
C SER A 52 16.16 -10.76 2.87
N PRO A 53 16.51 -11.98 3.31
CA PRO A 53 16.56 -13.16 2.45
C PRO A 53 15.18 -13.55 1.88
N LEU A 54 14.09 -13.01 2.43
CA LEU A 54 12.71 -13.22 1.98
C LEU A 54 12.32 -12.32 0.80
N SER A 55 13.19 -11.38 0.39
CA SER A 55 12.94 -10.43 -0.70
C SER A 55 13.93 -10.60 -1.85
N THR A 56 13.70 -9.82 -2.91
CA THR A 56 14.61 -9.72 -4.05
C THR A 56 16.03 -9.33 -3.60
N PRO A 57 17.11 -9.87 -4.23
CA PRO A 57 18.47 -9.45 -3.96
C PRO A 57 18.83 -8.07 -4.53
N ARG A 58 17.89 -7.39 -5.19
CA ARG A 58 18.06 -6.00 -5.65
C ARG A 58 18.27 -5.09 -4.44
N ARG A 59 19.16 -4.11 -4.56
CA ARG A 59 19.40 -3.10 -3.51
C ARG A 59 19.17 -1.71 -4.08
N GLU A 60 18.27 -0.95 -3.45
CA GLU A 60 18.03 0.46 -3.72
C GLU A 60 17.70 1.15 -2.41
N ALA A 61 18.31 2.30 -2.17
CA ALA A 61 18.17 3.02 -0.91
C ALA A 61 16.79 3.68 -0.74
N ASP A 62 16.03 3.86 -1.82
CA ASP A 62 14.76 4.59 -1.87
C ASP A 62 14.83 5.99 -1.22
N ALA A 63 16.02 6.62 -1.24
CA ALA A 63 16.26 7.93 -0.67
C ALA A 63 15.56 9.03 -1.50
N PRO A 64 14.63 9.81 -0.92
CA PRO A 64 13.94 10.86 -1.64
C PRO A 64 14.81 12.11 -1.76
N GLU A 65 14.75 12.73 -2.95
CA GLU A 65 15.28 14.07 -3.23
C GLU A 65 14.10 15.02 -3.36
N PHE A 66 13.95 15.96 -2.43
CA PHE A 66 12.87 16.94 -2.46
C PHE A 66 13.25 18.11 -3.37
N LEU A 67 12.44 18.36 -4.39
CA LEU A 67 12.69 19.40 -5.39
C LEU A 67 12.00 20.73 -5.03
N CYS A 68 10.84 20.69 -4.39
CA CYS A 68 10.07 21.85 -3.96
C CYS A 68 9.03 21.47 -2.88
N GLY A 69 8.31 22.47 -2.36
CA GLY A 69 7.23 22.29 -1.38
C GLY A 69 7.69 22.32 0.08
N LEU A 70 9.01 22.43 0.32
CA LEU A 70 9.58 22.60 1.65
C LEU A 70 10.37 23.91 1.75
N SER A 71 10.26 24.57 2.90
CA SER A 71 11.07 25.73 3.27
C SER A 71 11.53 25.56 4.74
N GLY A 72 12.84 25.53 4.97
CA GLY A 72 13.40 25.27 6.29
C GLY A 72 12.95 23.96 6.93
N GLY A 73 12.76 22.89 6.13
CA GLY A 73 12.30 21.58 6.59
C GLY A 73 10.80 21.50 6.89
N ARG A 74 10.03 22.56 6.58
CA ARG A 74 8.57 22.62 6.78
C ARG A 74 7.84 22.69 5.45
N THR A 75 6.63 22.13 5.39
CA THR A 75 5.72 22.33 4.26
C THR A 75 5.43 23.81 4.08
N CYS A 76 5.43 24.33 2.84
CA CYS A 76 5.26 25.76 2.57
C CYS A 76 3.93 26.12 1.87
N GLY A 77 3.03 25.13 1.71
CA GLY A 77 1.75 25.33 1.02
C GLY A 77 1.82 25.26 -0.51
N ALA A 78 3.03 25.28 -1.10
CA ALA A 78 3.20 24.96 -2.50
C ALA A 78 3.18 23.44 -2.71
N PRO A 79 2.88 22.94 -3.92
CA PRO A 79 2.98 21.52 -4.22
C PRO A 79 4.35 20.96 -3.83
N LEU A 80 4.36 19.88 -3.05
CA LEU A 80 5.58 19.19 -2.63
C LEU A 80 5.92 18.14 -3.66
N THR A 81 7.12 18.22 -4.24
CA THR A 81 7.60 17.24 -5.21
C THR A 81 8.89 16.58 -4.71
N ALA A 82 8.88 15.25 -4.73
CA ALA A 82 10.05 14.44 -4.41
C ALA A 82 10.29 13.37 -5.47
N ILE A 83 11.54 13.08 -5.76
CA ILE A 83 11.96 12.02 -6.67
C ILE A 83 12.86 11.01 -5.96
N ILE A 84 12.89 9.78 -6.49
CA ILE A 84 13.86 8.75 -6.16
C ILE A 84 14.57 8.37 -7.45
N ARG A 85 15.88 8.50 -7.51
CA ARG A 85 16.69 8.10 -8.68
C ARG A 85 16.79 6.60 -8.78
N ASN A 86 16.61 6.07 -9.99
CA ASN A 86 16.81 4.66 -10.27
C ASN A 86 18.28 4.41 -10.59
N THR A 87 18.97 3.63 -9.76
CA THR A 87 20.42 3.39 -9.88
C THR A 87 20.77 1.97 -10.33
N ASN A 88 19.83 1.03 -10.25
CA ASN A 88 20.07 -0.39 -10.52
C ASN A 88 19.11 -0.94 -11.58
N THR A 89 19.17 -0.38 -12.80
CA THR A 89 18.34 -0.76 -13.94
C THR A 89 19.09 -1.70 -14.89
N ARG A 90 18.41 -2.76 -15.37
CA ARG A 90 18.89 -3.69 -16.41
C ARG A 90 17.82 -3.86 -17.46
N SER A 91 17.82 -2.98 -18.45
CA SER A 91 16.76 -2.92 -19.48
C SER A 91 16.77 -4.13 -20.43
N GLN A 92 17.95 -4.70 -20.68
CA GLN A 92 18.11 -5.81 -21.63
C GLN A 92 17.38 -7.10 -21.23
N ASP A 93 17.07 -7.29 -19.94
CA ASP A 93 16.39 -8.47 -19.43
C ASP A 93 14.88 -8.51 -19.85
N TYR A 94 14.37 -7.44 -20.46
CA TYR A 94 12.93 -7.28 -20.71
C TYR A 94 12.51 -7.15 -22.19
N ASP A 95 13.45 -7.14 -23.13
CA ASP A 95 13.15 -6.97 -24.57
C ASP A 95 12.25 -8.10 -25.11
N ALA A 96 12.48 -9.35 -24.68
CA ALA A 96 11.66 -10.49 -25.05
C ALA A 96 10.21 -10.40 -24.50
N LEU A 97 9.98 -9.68 -23.40
CA LEU A 97 8.65 -9.55 -22.79
C LEU A 97 7.73 -8.58 -23.56
N ARG A 98 8.26 -7.82 -24.51
CA ARG A 98 7.47 -6.93 -25.35
C ARG A 98 6.56 -7.71 -26.28
N ALA A 99 7.06 -8.78 -26.86
CA ALA A 99 6.29 -9.66 -27.74
C ALA A 99 5.53 -10.75 -26.99
N VAL A 100 6.02 -11.19 -25.82
CA VAL A 100 5.45 -12.31 -25.05
C VAL A 100 5.07 -11.84 -23.64
N PRO A 101 3.79 -11.48 -23.41
CA PRO A 101 3.35 -10.93 -22.14
C PRO A 101 3.40 -11.98 -21.02
N ARG A 102 3.80 -11.55 -19.82
CA ARG A 102 3.75 -12.38 -18.61
C ARG A 102 2.31 -12.65 -18.19
N PRO A 103 1.91 -13.90 -17.97
CA PRO A 103 0.63 -14.23 -17.36
C PRO A 103 0.48 -13.52 -16.01
N GLY A 104 -0.70 -12.94 -15.75
CA GLY A 104 -0.98 -12.25 -14.49
C GLY A 104 -0.31 -10.88 -14.31
N HIS A 105 0.49 -10.39 -15.27
CA HIS A 105 1.05 -9.03 -15.30
C HIS A 105 0.23 -8.10 -16.20
N ALA A 106 0.51 -6.80 -16.12
CA ALA A 106 -0.16 -5.78 -16.94
C ALA A 106 0.37 -5.70 -18.40
N ASP A 107 1.32 -6.52 -18.81
CA ASP A 107 2.00 -6.42 -20.10
C ASP A 107 1.01 -6.42 -21.26
N TYR A 108 0.06 -7.38 -21.30
CA TYR A 108 -0.96 -7.47 -22.34
C TYR A 108 -1.96 -6.30 -22.29
N THR A 109 -2.48 -5.99 -21.10
CA THR A 109 -3.48 -4.93 -20.95
C THR A 109 -2.90 -3.56 -21.26
N ALA A 110 -1.63 -3.32 -20.92
CA ALA A 110 -0.90 -2.12 -21.27
C ALA A 110 -0.67 -2.02 -22.79
N GLN A 111 -0.30 -3.13 -23.44
CA GLN A 111 -0.14 -3.20 -24.91
C GLN A 111 -1.43 -2.78 -25.63
N ILE A 112 -2.58 -3.28 -25.18
CA ILE A 112 -3.88 -2.92 -25.77
C ILE A 112 -4.21 -1.46 -25.47
N LYS A 113 -4.09 -1.02 -24.22
CA LYS A 113 -4.50 0.31 -23.79
C LYS A 113 -3.69 1.42 -24.45
N TYR A 114 -2.39 1.20 -24.60
CA TYR A 114 -1.45 2.22 -25.09
C TYR A 114 -0.97 1.99 -26.52
N GLY A 115 -1.56 1.04 -27.25
CA GLY A 115 -1.22 0.76 -28.65
C GLY A 115 0.25 0.39 -28.87
N GLY A 116 0.92 -0.21 -27.87
CA GLY A 116 2.33 -0.60 -27.93
C GLY A 116 3.34 0.47 -27.52
N TYR A 117 2.89 1.66 -27.13
CA TYR A 117 3.76 2.79 -26.72
C TYR A 117 4.10 2.79 -25.23
N GLN A 118 3.64 1.80 -24.46
CA GLN A 118 4.02 1.67 -23.04
C GLN A 118 5.51 1.35 -22.91
N ASP A 119 6.13 1.83 -21.83
CA ASP A 119 7.45 1.34 -21.43
C ASP A 119 7.32 -0.08 -20.85
N ALA A 120 7.88 -1.07 -21.52
CA ALA A 120 7.83 -2.47 -21.12
C ALA A 120 8.98 -2.83 -20.15
N ALA A 121 10.03 -1.99 -20.04
CA ALA A 121 11.20 -2.28 -19.23
C ALA A 121 10.84 -2.42 -17.74
N GLY A 122 11.06 -3.60 -17.16
CA GLY A 122 10.80 -3.88 -15.74
C GLY A 122 9.34 -3.75 -15.31
N GLY A 123 8.40 -3.71 -16.25
CA GLY A 123 6.98 -3.45 -16.00
C GLY A 123 6.61 -1.96 -16.03
N GLY A 124 7.55 -1.08 -16.36
CA GLY A 124 7.31 0.35 -16.60
C GLY A 124 6.60 1.04 -15.44
N HIS A 125 5.51 1.71 -15.75
CA HIS A 125 4.66 2.40 -14.78
C HIS A 125 3.75 1.45 -13.95
N PHE A 126 3.64 0.16 -14.34
CA PHE A 126 2.88 -0.85 -13.60
C PHE A 126 3.71 -1.61 -12.57
N SER A 127 4.97 -1.25 -12.44
CA SER A 127 5.90 -1.87 -11.50
C SER A 127 5.54 -1.56 -10.04
N GLY A 128 5.71 -2.54 -9.15
CA GLY A 128 5.67 -2.32 -7.70
C GLY A 128 6.68 -1.28 -7.19
N ARG A 129 7.67 -0.89 -8.03
CA ARG A 129 8.61 0.20 -7.76
C ARG A 129 7.89 1.52 -7.49
N LEU A 130 6.75 1.76 -8.15
CA LEU A 130 5.94 2.99 -8.02
C LEU A 130 5.25 3.13 -6.66
N THR A 131 5.33 2.13 -5.79
CA THR A 131 4.89 2.24 -4.39
C THR A 131 5.86 3.06 -3.53
N ALA A 132 7.13 3.24 -3.94
CA ALA A 132 8.05 4.09 -3.18
C ALA A 132 7.63 5.56 -3.14
N PRO A 133 7.23 6.20 -4.26
CA PRO A 133 6.60 7.51 -4.25
C PRO A 133 5.32 7.59 -3.40
N LEU A 134 4.46 6.56 -3.43
CA LEU A 134 3.29 6.48 -2.55
C LEU A 134 3.70 6.49 -1.06
N CYS A 135 4.76 5.77 -0.71
CA CYS A 135 5.29 5.75 0.66
C CYS A 135 5.90 7.11 1.09
N ILE A 136 6.42 7.93 0.16
CA ILE A 136 6.81 9.30 0.49
C ILE A 136 5.58 10.11 0.90
N ALA A 137 4.52 10.10 0.09
CA ALA A 137 3.29 10.81 0.39
C ALA A 137 2.67 10.32 1.71
N GLY A 138 2.47 9.00 1.84
CA GLY A 138 1.88 8.41 3.02
C GLY A 138 2.71 8.62 4.28
N GLY A 139 4.04 8.56 4.18
CA GLY A 139 4.92 8.79 5.33
C GLY A 139 4.84 10.22 5.87
N ILE A 140 4.67 11.22 5.01
CA ILE A 140 4.40 12.61 5.43
C ILE A 140 3.00 12.71 6.05
N CYS A 141 1.98 12.11 5.42
CA CYS A 141 0.61 12.07 5.96
C CYS A 141 0.56 11.39 7.34
N MET A 142 1.30 10.29 7.55
CA MET A 142 1.38 9.61 8.85
C MET A 142 1.96 10.50 9.94
N GLN A 143 2.98 11.29 9.64
CA GLN A 143 3.56 12.24 10.59
C GLN A 143 2.55 13.32 10.96
N MET A 144 1.81 13.87 10.01
CA MET A 144 0.74 14.83 10.25
C MET A 144 -0.36 14.23 11.14
N LEU A 145 -0.83 13.02 10.80
CA LEU A 145 -1.84 12.30 11.56
C LEU A 145 -1.39 11.99 12.99
N ALA A 146 -0.13 11.59 13.17
CA ALA A 146 0.44 11.29 14.49
C ALA A 146 0.44 12.51 15.43
N GLN A 147 0.67 13.73 14.91
CA GLN A 147 0.54 14.96 15.71
C GLN A 147 -0.90 15.23 16.17
N LYS A 148 -1.89 14.66 15.48
CA LYS A 148 -3.30 14.71 15.88
C LYS A 148 -3.74 13.51 16.72
N GLY A 149 -2.79 12.64 17.10
CA GLY A 149 -3.03 11.46 17.92
C GLY A 149 -3.53 10.24 17.11
N THR A 150 -3.72 10.37 15.81
CA THR A 150 -4.10 9.24 14.95
C THR A 150 -2.88 8.39 14.64
N VAL A 151 -2.99 7.09 14.86
CA VAL A 151 -1.91 6.13 14.67
C VAL A 151 -2.32 5.05 13.67
N ILE A 152 -1.42 4.75 12.74
CA ILE A 152 -1.62 3.74 11.69
C ILE A 152 -0.57 2.65 11.87
N ALA A 153 -1.01 1.40 11.82
CA ALA A 153 -0.13 0.26 11.79
C ALA A 153 -0.72 -0.87 10.96
N ALA A 154 0.15 -1.61 10.28
CA ALA A 154 -0.25 -2.78 9.52
C ALA A 154 0.64 -3.98 9.83
N ARG A 155 0.04 -5.18 9.77
CA ARG A 155 0.70 -6.45 9.97
C ARG A 155 0.48 -7.39 8.79
N ILE A 156 1.31 -8.39 8.70
CA ILE A 156 1.05 -9.55 7.84
C ILE A 156 0.03 -10.43 8.57
N LEU A 157 -1.17 -10.54 8.01
CA LEU A 157 -2.21 -11.44 8.53
C LEU A 157 -1.99 -12.86 8.02
N SER A 158 -1.65 -13.02 6.74
CA SER A 158 -1.37 -14.35 6.17
C SER A 158 -0.35 -14.31 5.05
N VAL A 159 0.32 -15.45 4.83
CA VAL A 159 1.11 -15.76 3.63
C VAL A 159 0.72 -17.16 3.18
N GLY A 160 0.29 -17.29 1.92
CA GLY A 160 -0.25 -18.56 1.42
C GLY A 160 -1.42 -19.04 2.27
N SER A 161 -1.30 -20.25 2.79
CA SER A 161 -2.30 -20.87 3.68
C SER A 161 -2.04 -20.62 5.17
N VAL A 162 -0.93 -20.00 5.54
CA VAL A 162 -0.58 -19.74 6.94
C VAL A 162 -1.17 -18.40 7.39
N THR A 163 -1.96 -18.42 8.46
CA THR A 163 -2.60 -17.22 9.05
C THR A 163 -2.13 -17.02 10.50
N ASP A 164 -1.99 -15.77 10.91
CA ASP A 164 -1.82 -15.31 12.28
C ASP A 164 -3.17 -14.78 12.78
N GLU A 165 -3.87 -15.59 13.58
CA GLU A 165 -5.22 -15.27 14.08
C GLU A 165 -5.21 -14.42 15.35
N THR A 166 -4.04 -14.00 15.83
CA THR A 166 -3.92 -13.17 17.04
C THR A 166 -4.65 -11.83 16.82
N PRO A 167 -5.50 -11.37 17.73
CA PRO A 167 -6.14 -10.07 17.61
C PRO A 167 -5.12 -8.93 17.50
N PHE A 168 -5.41 -7.95 16.63
CA PHE A 168 -4.53 -6.82 16.39
C PHE A 168 -5.11 -5.53 16.95
N ASP A 169 -4.61 -5.10 18.11
CA ASP A 169 -5.09 -3.93 18.83
C ASP A 169 -4.31 -2.65 18.51
N GLY A 170 -3.34 -2.71 17.58
CA GLY A 170 -2.60 -1.53 17.12
C GLY A 170 -1.07 -1.63 17.20
N PRO A 171 -0.37 -0.51 17.00
CA PRO A 171 1.06 -0.48 16.66
C PRO A 171 2.01 -0.97 17.76
N ALA A 172 1.63 -0.85 19.04
CA ALA A 172 2.49 -1.25 20.15
C ALA A 172 2.88 -2.73 20.08
N ALA A 173 1.97 -3.58 19.60
CA ALA A 173 2.19 -5.02 19.45
C ALA A 173 3.23 -5.38 18.37
N LEU A 174 3.54 -4.46 17.46
CA LEU A 174 4.48 -4.66 16.33
C LEU A 174 5.84 -3.98 16.54
N GLN A 175 6.03 -3.27 17.66
CA GLN A 175 7.23 -2.49 17.89
C GLN A 175 8.49 -3.37 17.86
N GLY A 176 9.49 -2.96 17.04
CA GLY A 176 10.76 -3.67 16.89
C GLY A 176 10.72 -4.94 16.02
N ARG A 177 9.58 -5.31 15.44
CA ARG A 177 9.45 -6.52 14.62
C ARG A 177 9.84 -6.25 13.17
N ALA A 178 10.91 -6.90 12.70
CA ALA A 178 11.34 -6.82 11.30
C ALA A 178 10.37 -7.52 10.34
N PHE A 179 9.71 -8.60 10.80
CA PHE A 179 8.62 -9.29 10.11
C PHE A 179 7.34 -9.05 10.92
N PRO A 180 6.44 -8.16 10.48
CA PRO A 180 5.37 -7.64 11.32
C PRO A 180 4.19 -8.62 11.43
N VAL A 181 4.34 -9.60 12.30
CA VAL A 181 3.33 -10.57 12.74
C VAL A 181 3.21 -10.52 14.27
N LEU A 182 2.12 -10.99 14.85
CA LEU A 182 1.90 -11.03 16.29
C LEU A 182 2.30 -12.39 16.89
N ASP A 183 1.92 -13.49 16.24
CA ASP A 183 2.35 -14.83 16.60
C ASP A 183 3.68 -15.17 15.90
N GLU A 184 4.76 -15.32 16.67
CA GLU A 184 6.08 -15.65 16.15
C GLU A 184 6.14 -17.04 15.51
N ALA A 185 5.35 -18.00 16.00
CA ALA A 185 5.28 -19.34 15.41
C ALA A 185 4.57 -19.31 14.05
N ALA A 186 3.48 -18.54 13.92
CA ALA A 186 2.86 -18.30 12.61
C ALA A 186 3.84 -17.56 11.68
N GLY A 187 4.55 -16.55 12.21
CA GLY A 187 5.57 -15.81 11.46
C GLY A 187 6.68 -16.70 10.91
N ALA A 188 7.18 -17.63 11.70
CA ALA A 188 8.20 -18.60 11.26
C ALA A 188 7.66 -19.51 10.14
N ARG A 189 6.41 -19.99 10.26
CA ARG A 189 5.77 -20.78 9.18
C ARG A 189 5.55 -19.97 7.92
N MET A 190 5.12 -18.70 8.02
CA MET A 190 4.97 -17.80 6.89
C MET A 190 6.30 -17.56 6.16
N GLN A 191 7.39 -17.36 6.90
CA GLN A 191 8.72 -17.20 6.33
C GLN A 191 9.18 -18.47 5.61
N GLN A 192 8.89 -19.65 6.20
CA GLN A 192 9.21 -20.92 5.55
C GLN A 192 8.40 -21.11 4.24
N GLU A 193 7.14 -20.70 4.22
CA GLU A 193 6.30 -20.74 2.99
C GLU A 193 6.89 -19.86 1.87
N ILE A 194 7.40 -18.68 2.20
CA ILE A 194 8.10 -17.81 1.24
C ILE A 194 9.37 -18.49 0.72
N LEU A 195 10.15 -19.11 1.60
CA LEU A 195 11.37 -19.81 1.20
C LEU A 195 11.10 -21.04 0.33
N ASN A 196 10.02 -21.78 0.62
CA ASN A 196 9.58 -22.92 -0.17
C ASN A 196 9.16 -22.46 -1.58
N ALA A 197 8.35 -21.41 -1.69
CA ALA A 197 7.97 -20.83 -2.98
C ALA A 197 9.22 -20.39 -3.78
N ARG A 198 10.17 -19.71 -3.13
CA ARG A 198 11.43 -19.32 -3.75
C ARG A 198 12.24 -20.52 -4.26
N ALA A 199 12.36 -21.57 -3.46
CA ALA A 199 13.11 -22.78 -3.82
C ALA A 199 12.46 -23.52 -5.01
N ALA A 200 11.12 -23.44 -5.11
CA ALA A 200 10.36 -23.98 -6.24
C ALA A 200 10.43 -23.10 -7.50
N GLY A 201 11.04 -21.93 -7.46
CA GLY A 201 11.03 -20.95 -8.56
C GLY A 201 9.66 -20.30 -8.78
N ASP A 202 8.80 -20.32 -7.76
CA ASP A 202 7.44 -19.82 -7.74
C ASP A 202 7.30 -18.59 -6.81
N SER A 203 6.09 -18.14 -6.57
CA SER A 203 5.74 -17.04 -5.69
C SER A 203 4.47 -17.32 -4.89
N VAL A 204 4.32 -16.63 -3.76
CA VAL A 204 3.16 -16.74 -2.88
C VAL A 204 2.62 -15.36 -2.55
N GLY A 205 1.30 -15.25 -2.43
CA GLY A 205 0.58 -14.06 -1.99
C GLY A 205 0.28 -14.08 -0.50
N GLY A 206 -0.57 -13.17 -0.05
CA GLY A 206 -1.04 -13.13 1.32
C GLY A 206 -1.93 -11.93 1.60
N VAL A 207 -2.24 -11.71 2.85
CA VAL A 207 -3.14 -10.65 3.32
C VAL A 207 -2.41 -9.76 4.33
N ILE A 208 -2.60 -8.46 4.18
CA ILE A 208 -2.16 -7.46 5.15
C ILE A 208 -3.38 -6.89 5.85
N GLU A 209 -3.34 -6.83 7.19
CA GLU A 209 -4.33 -6.15 8.01
C GLU A 209 -3.76 -4.83 8.49
N CYS A 210 -4.55 -3.76 8.35
CA CYS A 210 -4.19 -2.41 8.78
C CYS A 210 -5.24 -1.88 9.75
N VAL A 211 -4.77 -1.27 10.83
CA VAL A 211 -5.60 -0.61 11.83
C VAL A 211 -5.21 0.86 11.91
N VAL A 212 -6.23 1.74 11.88
CA VAL A 212 -6.08 3.17 12.14
C VAL A 212 -6.82 3.50 13.42
N SER A 213 -6.07 3.86 14.46
CA SER A 213 -6.62 4.17 15.79
C SER A 213 -6.75 5.67 16.00
N SER A 214 -7.66 6.07 16.91
CA SER A 214 -7.90 7.46 17.30
C SER A 214 -8.32 8.36 16.13
N VAL A 215 -9.14 7.81 15.25
CA VAL A 215 -9.79 8.58 14.19
C VAL A 215 -11.04 9.24 14.77
N PRO A 216 -11.26 10.56 14.55
CA PRO A 216 -12.49 11.20 14.97
C PRO A 216 -13.72 10.54 14.34
N ALA A 217 -14.84 10.48 15.08
CA ALA A 217 -16.13 10.13 14.50
C ALA A 217 -16.60 11.26 13.56
N GLY A 218 -17.27 10.89 12.47
CA GLY A 218 -17.89 11.85 11.55
C GLY A 218 -17.10 12.17 10.29
N LEU A 219 -15.98 11.49 10.02
CA LEU A 219 -15.26 11.63 8.75
C LEU A 219 -15.90 10.79 7.65
N GLY A 220 -15.88 11.30 6.43
CA GLY A 220 -16.44 10.66 5.27
C GLY A 220 -17.88 11.12 5.00
N ALA A 221 -18.56 10.47 4.06
CA ALA A 221 -19.88 10.83 3.59
C ALA A 221 -20.65 9.57 3.16
N PRO A 222 -21.97 9.62 3.03
CA PRO A 222 -22.72 8.49 2.51
C PRO A 222 -22.38 8.20 1.04
N MET A 223 -22.57 6.95 0.63
CA MET A 223 -22.41 6.46 -0.74
C MET A 223 -20.98 6.66 -1.29
N PHE A 224 -20.80 7.50 -2.30
CA PHE A 224 -19.54 7.60 -3.08
C PHE A 224 -18.38 8.28 -2.34
N GLY A 225 -18.67 9.15 -1.38
CA GLY A 225 -17.66 9.84 -0.55
C GLY A 225 -17.29 9.09 0.73
N GLY A 226 -17.77 7.86 0.91
CA GLY A 226 -17.55 7.06 2.11
C GLY A 226 -16.09 6.73 2.37
N MET A 227 -15.77 6.50 3.64
CA MET A 227 -14.40 6.15 4.05
C MET A 227 -13.95 4.83 3.43
N GLU A 228 -14.85 3.83 3.31
CA GLU A 228 -14.52 2.57 2.62
C GLU A 228 -14.15 2.82 1.16
N ASN A 229 -14.88 3.73 0.46
CA ASN A 229 -14.60 4.06 -0.93
C ASN A 229 -13.21 4.71 -1.08
N ARG A 230 -12.87 5.67 -0.21
CA ARG A 230 -11.58 6.39 -0.23
C ARG A 230 -10.43 5.44 0.08
N LEU A 231 -10.56 4.65 1.14
CA LEU A 231 -9.57 3.65 1.54
C LEU A 231 -9.40 2.59 0.46
N ALA A 232 -10.49 2.03 -0.08
CA ALA A 232 -10.45 1.03 -1.14
C ALA A 232 -9.80 1.58 -2.42
N GLN A 233 -10.10 2.82 -2.83
CA GLN A 233 -9.50 3.45 -4.00
C GLN A 233 -7.96 3.49 -3.90
N LEU A 234 -7.43 3.91 -2.75
CA LEU A 234 -5.98 4.00 -2.52
C LEU A 234 -5.33 2.63 -2.31
N LEU A 235 -6.02 1.69 -1.65
CA LEU A 235 -5.55 0.32 -1.49
C LEU A 235 -5.48 -0.42 -2.83
N PHE A 236 -6.48 -0.30 -3.70
CA PHE A 236 -6.46 -0.88 -5.05
C PHE A 236 -5.47 -0.19 -6.00
N ALA A 237 -4.99 1.01 -5.67
CA ALA A 237 -3.90 1.65 -6.42
C ALA A 237 -2.54 0.97 -6.15
N ILE A 238 -2.40 0.19 -5.09
CA ILE A 238 -1.19 -0.59 -4.80
C ILE A 238 -1.14 -1.78 -5.78
N PRO A 239 -0.07 -1.93 -6.58
CA PRO A 239 0.07 -3.07 -7.47
C PRO A 239 -0.07 -4.41 -6.74
N ALA A 240 -0.74 -5.38 -7.37
CA ALA A 240 -1.04 -6.72 -6.88
C ALA A 240 -2.18 -6.84 -5.85
N VAL A 241 -2.77 -5.76 -5.37
CA VAL A 241 -4.00 -5.85 -4.57
C VAL A 241 -5.13 -6.40 -5.43
N LYS A 242 -5.87 -7.40 -4.92
CA LYS A 242 -6.97 -8.09 -5.58
C LYS A 242 -8.25 -8.15 -4.77
N GLY A 243 -8.17 -7.82 -3.47
CA GLY A 243 -9.32 -7.76 -2.58
C GLY A 243 -9.07 -6.77 -1.46
N VAL A 244 -10.13 -6.12 -1.02
CA VAL A 244 -10.16 -5.23 0.14
C VAL A 244 -11.41 -5.55 0.92
N GLU A 245 -11.30 -5.62 2.25
CA GLU A 245 -12.44 -5.78 3.15
C GLU A 245 -12.26 -4.93 4.41
N PHE A 246 -13.38 -4.62 5.07
CA PHE A 246 -13.45 -3.79 6.28
C PHE A 246 -14.15 -4.55 7.39
N GLY A 247 -13.64 -4.44 8.64
CA GLY A 247 -14.21 -5.10 9.80
C GLY A 247 -14.34 -6.62 9.61
N ALA A 248 -15.56 -7.17 9.76
CA ALA A 248 -15.84 -8.57 9.52
C ALA A 248 -15.73 -8.98 8.03
N GLY A 249 -15.69 -8.00 7.11
CA GLY A 249 -15.51 -8.21 5.69
C GLY A 249 -16.51 -9.20 5.10
N PHE A 250 -16.04 -10.13 4.27
CA PHE A 250 -16.89 -11.20 3.71
C PHE A 250 -17.47 -12.15 4.78
N GLY A 251 -16.88 -12.18 5.99
CA GLY A 251 -17.42 -12.93 7.12
C GLY A 251 -18.81 -12.46 7.54
N ALA A 252 -19.09 -11.15 7.43
CA ALA A 252 -20.39 -10.56 7.78
C ALA A 252 -21.57 -11.22 7.05
N ALA A 253 -21.36 -11.69 5.82
CA ALA A 253 -22.40 -12.35 5.02
C ALA A 253 -22.89 -13.68 5.64
N ARG A 254 -22.16 -14.26 6.61
CA ARG A 254 -22.51 -15.49 7.30
C ARG A 254 -23.15 -15.26 8.67
N LEU A 255 -23.16 -14.00 9.14
CA LEU A 255 -23.68 -13.62 10.45
C LEU A 255 -25.14 -13.20 10.33
N ARG A 256 -25.88 -13.40 11.41
CA ARG A 256 -27.20 -12.80 11.58
C ARG A 256 -27.05 -11.33 12.03
N GLY A 257 -28.05 -10.49 11.83
CA GLY A 257 -28.00 -9.10 12.26
C GLY A 257 -27.70 -8.95 13.76
N SER A 258 -28.24 -9.82 14.61
CA SER A 258 -27.97 -9.82 16.04
C SER A 258 -26.53 -10.21 16.42
N GLU A 259 -25.83 -10.89 15.52
CA GLU A 259 -24.42 -11.30 15.70
C GLU A 259 -23.47 -10.26 15.10
N ASN A 260 -23.85 -9.66 13.99
CA ASN A 260 -23.03 -8.67 13.26
C ASN A 260 -23.12 -7.26 13.83
N ASN A 261 -24.27 -6.88 14.40
CA ASN A 261 -24.46 -5.51 14.89
C ASN A 261 -23.58 -5.24 16.10
N ASP A 262 -22.85 -4.12 16.05
CA ASP A 262 -22.00 -3.65 17.14
C ASP A 262 -22.83 -2.82 18.13
N PRO A 263 -23.16 -3.29 19.35
CA PRO A 263 -23.99 -2.54 20.29
C PRO A 263 -23.30 -1.26 20.76
N PHE A 264 -24.05 -0.17 20.84
CA PHE A 264 -23.56 1.10 21.40
C PHE A 264 -23.45 1.05 22.92
N ALA A 265 -22.42 1.71 23.45
CA ALA A 265 -22.19 1.90 24.87
C ALA A 265 -21.67 3.31 25.18
N ILE A 266 -21.76 3.72 26.43
CA ILE A 266 -21.15 4.96 26.93
C ILE A 266 -19.90 4.57 27.74
N GLN A 267 -18.73 5.00 27.30
CA GLN A 267 -17.48 4.85 28.04
C GLN A 267 -16.81 6.21 28.21
N ASN A 268 -16.55 6.60 29.45
CA ASN A 268 -15.93 7.90 29.80
C ASN A 268 -16.66 9.09 29.15
N GLY A 269 -18.00 9.06 29.10
CA GLY A 269 -18.83 10.11 28.50
C GLY A 269 -18.84 10.15 26.97
N ARG A 270 -18.25 9.16 26.30
CA ARG A 270 -18.24 9.04 24.84
C ARG A 270 -19.07 7.85 24.38
N VAL A 271 -19.68 7.98 23.22
CA VAL A 271 -20.34 6.88 22.54
C VAL A 271 -19.26 6.00 21.89
N VAL A 272 -19.29 4.71 22.16
CA VAL A 272 -18.43 3.69 21.56
C VAL A 272 -19.29 2.50 21.15
N THR A 273 -18.74 1.54 20.42
CA THR A 273 -19.36 0.23 20.22
C THR A 273 -18.61 -0.83 21.04
N THR A 274 -19.32 -1.88 21.48
CA THR A 274 -18.72 -2.99 22.24
C THR A 274 -18.09 -4.05 21.34
N GLY A 275 -18.38 -4.02 20.04
CA GLY A 275 -17.76 -4.79 18.97
C GLY A 275 -17.22 -3.83 17.91
N ASN A 276 -16.62 -4.38 16.85
CA ASN A 276 -16.16 -3.60 15.70
C ASN A 276 -16.25 -4.43 14.40
N HIS A 277 -17.35 -5.14 14.21
CA HIS A 277 -17.62 -5.88 12.97
C HIS A 277 -17.73 -4.93 11.76
N ALA A 278 -18.22 -3.70 12.01
CA ALA A 278 -18.30 -2.64 11.00
C ALA A 278 -16.91 -2.08 10.61
N GLY A 279 -15.84 -2.42 11.34
CA GLY A 279 -14.49 -1.92 11.07
C GLY A 279 -14.34 -0.40 11.25
N GLY A 280 -15.11 0.19 12.18
CA GLY A 280 -15.04 1.62 12.51
C GLY A 280 -15.81 2.53 11.56
N ILE A 281 -16.58 2.00 10.62
CA ILE A 281 -17.30 2.77 9.59
C ILE A 281 -18.76 2.30 9.49
N LEU A 282 -19.70 3.23 9.60
CA LEU A 282 -21.11 2.99 9.42
C LEU A 282 -21.70 4.00 8.43
N GLY A 283 -22.32 3.51 7.37
CA GLY A 283 -22.90 4.37 6.33
C GLY A 283 -21.88 5.24 5.60
N GLY A 284 -20.62 4.81 5.50
CA GLY A 284 -19.52 5.56 4.90
C GLY A 284 -18.84 6.56 5.84
N ILE A 285 -19.25 6.62 7.11
CA ILE A 285 -18.82 7.63 8.08
C ILE A 285 -18.13 6.95 9.26
N THR A 286 -17.01 7.50 9.72
CA THR A 286 -16.25 6.96 10.85
C THR A 286 -17.05 7.05 12.15
N THR A 287 -16.97 6.01 12.98
CA THR A 287 -17.67 5.93 14.27
C THR A 287 -16.86 6.42 15.46
N GLY A 288 -15.56 6.66 15.27
CA GLY A 288 -14.59 6.89 16.35
C GLY A 288 -13.94 5.61 16.89
N MET A 289 -14.43 4.43 16.49
CA MET A 289 -13.76 3.16 16.71
C MET A 289 -12.56 3.00 15.74
N PRO A 290 -11.60 2.11 16.02
CA PRO A 290 -10.51 1.83 15.10
C PRO A 290 -11.01 1.44 13.72
N LEU A 291 -10.44 2.03 12.66
CA LEU A 291 -10.67 1.56 11.30
C LEU A 291 -9.87 0.28 11.10
N VAL A 292 -10.55 -0.79 10.73
CA VAL A 292 -9.94 -2.10 10.47
C VAL A 292 -10.17 -2.48 9.02
N MET A 293 -9.08 -2.68 8.28
CA MET A 293 -9.14 -3.06 6.87
C MET A 293 -8.13 -4.14 6.54
N ARG A 294 -8.41 -4.94 5.52
CA ARG A 294 -7.51 -5.98 5.01
C ARG A 294 -7.36 -5.84 3.51
N ALA A 295 -6.14 -6.06 3.02
CA ALA A 295 -5.81 -6.06 1.60
C ALA A 295 -5.18 -7.39 1.21
N ALA A 296 -5.76 -8.06 0.22
CA ALA A 296 -5.28 -9.31 -0.33
C ALA A 296 -4.34 -9.05 -1.52
N PHE A 297 -3.14 -9.58 -1.45
CA PHE A 297 -2.11 -9.47 -2.47
C PHE A 297 -1.96 -10.80 -3.22
N LYS A 298 -2.10 -10.76 -4.54
CA LYS A 298 -1.81 -11.94 -5.37
C LYS A 298 -0.32 -12.25 -5.38
N PRO A 299 0.07 -13.50 -5.71
CA PRO A 299 1.46 -13.87 -5.97
C PRO A 299 2.10 -13.00 -7.05
N THR A 300 3.41 -12.81 -7.00
CA THR A 300 4.18 -12.12 -8.03
C THR A 300 4.08 -12.89 -9.36
N PRO A 301 3.69 -12.25 -10.47
CA PRO A 301 3.50 -12.94 -11.75
C PRO A 301 4.80 -13.33 -12.44
N SER A 302 5.91 -12.70 -12.06
CA SER A 302 7.24 -13.00 -12.62
C SER A 302 7.87 -14.14 -11.83
N ILE A 303 7.74 -15.36 -12.31
CA ILE A 303 8.25 -16.60 -11.72
C ILE A 303 9.20 -17.32 -12.68
N ALA A 304 10.08 -18.16 -12.14
CA ALA A 304 11.05 -18.92 -12.93
C ALA A 304 10.43 -20.20 -13.56
N LEU A 305 9.29 -20.64 -13.06
CA LEU A 305 8.56 -21.76 -13.65
C LEU A 305 8.08 -21.42 -15.06
N PRO A 306 8.06 -22.40 -15.99
CA PRO A 306 7.53 -22.20 -17.32
C PRO A 306 6.04 -21.90 -17.27
N GLN A 307 5.63 -20.88 -18.02
CA GLN A 307 4.25 -20.43 -18.09
C GLN A 307 3.78 -20.41 -19.54
N GLN A 308 2.54 -20.81 -19.79
CA GLN A 308 1.93 -20.67 -21.11
C GLN A 308 1.60 -19.20 -21.37
N SER A 309 2.01 -18.70 -22.52
CA SER A 309 1.75 -17.36 -23.00
C SER A 309 1.51 -17.35 -24.52
N VAL A 310 1.47 -16.18 -25.11
CA VAL A 310 1.31 -16.00 -26.55
C VAL A 310 2.36 -15.02 -27.08
N ASN A 311 2.81 -15.24 -28.30
CA ASN A 311 3.54 -14.20 -29.01
C ASN A 311 2.53 -13.27 -29.69
N LEU A 312 2.54 -12.01 -29.32
CA LEU A 312 1.57 -11.00 -29.79
C LEU A 312 1.77 -10.61 -31.26
N GLU A 313 2.97 -10.76 -31.79
CA GLU A 313 3.32 -10.45 -33.18
C GLU A 313 2.88 -11.59 -34.11
N THR A 314 3.31 -12.82 -33.81
CA THR A 314 3.04 -13.99 -34.66
C THR A 314 1.68 -14.61 -34.37
N LYS A 315 0.99 -14.23 -33.30
CA LYS A 315 -0.31 -14.79 -32.84
C LYS A 315 -0.27 -16.30 -32.57
N THR A 316 0.86 -16.76 -32.04
CA THR A 316 1.09 -18.19 -31.73
C THR A 316 1.21 -18.42 -30.23
N GLN A 317 0.83 -19.62 -29.79
CA GLN A 317 1.09 -20.07 -28.42
C GLN A 317 2.60 -20.24 -28.21
N THR A 318 3.07 -19.85 -27.02
CA THR A 318 4.48 -19.98 -26.65
C THR A 318 4.64 -20.23 -25.16
N GLU A 319 5.76 -20.82 -24.77
CA GLU A 319 6.16 -20.92 -23.38
C GLU A 319 7.04 -19.72 -23.02
N LEU A 320 6.79 -19.15 -21.84
CA LEU A 320 7.57 -18.07 -21.26
C LEU A 320 8.23 -18.55 -19.97
N ARG A 321 9.52 -18.27 -19.81
CA ARG A 321 10.26 -18.36 -18.55
C ARG A 321 10.80 -17.00 -18.22
N VAL A 322 10.34 -16.42 -17.12
CA VAL A 322 10.82 -15.09 -16.72
C VAL A 322 12.15 -15.23 -15.97
N GLN A 323 13.19 -14.68 -16.56
CA GLN A 323 14.49 -14.56 -15.89
C GLN A 323 14.54 -13.23 -15.14
N GLY A 324 15.17 -13.21 -13.97
CA GLY A 324 15.33 -11.97 -13.22
C GLY A 324 15.30 -12.15 -11.70
N ARG A 325 15.44 -11.01 -11.00
CA ARG A 325 15.48 -10.93 -9.53
C ARG A 325 14.11 -10.49 -9.01
N HIS A 326 13.18 -11.42 -8.87
CA HIS A 326 11.82 -11.12 -8.41
C HIS A 326 11.64 -11.48 -6.93
N ASP A 327 10.69 -10.80 -6.27
CA ASP A 327 10.28 -11.15 -4.92
C ASP A 327 9.48 -12.47 -4.94
N PRO A 328 9.83 -13.47 -4.15
CA PRO A 328 9.00 -14.68 -3.99
C PRO A 328 7.69 -14.38 -3.27
N CYS A 329 7.66 -13.30 -2.47
CA CYS A 329 6.48 -12.77 -1.82
C CYS A 329 6.65 -11.26 -1.62
N ILE A 330 5.68 -10.47 -2.08
CA ILE A 330 5.73 -9.01 -1.91
C ILE A 330 5.12 -8.54 -0.60
N VAL A 331 4.38 -9.39 0.12
CA VAL A 331 3.59 -9.03 1.30
C VAL A 331 4.42 -8.30 2.36
N PRO A 332 5.62 -8.76 2.77
CA PRO A 332 6.41 -8.06 3.79
C PRO A 332 6.75 -6.61 3.41
N ARG A 333 7.03 -6.37 2.13
CA ARG A 333 7.36 -5.04 1.61
C ARG A 333 6.13 -4.18 1.30
N ALA A 334 4.97 -4.79 1.18
CA ALA A 334 3.71 -4.10 0.93
C ALA A 334 3.08 -3.54 2.22
N VAL A 335 3.48 -3.99 3.41
CA VAL A 335 2.98 -3.49 4.68
C VAL A 335 3.05 -1.96 4.78
N PRO A 336 4.20 -1.29 4.58
CA PRO A 336 4.26 0.18 4.61
C PRO A 336 3.50 0.84 3.44
N CYS A 337 3.26 0.14 2.34
CA CYS A 337 2.44 0.67 1.25
C CYS A 337 0.95 0.75 1.65
N VAL A 338 0.46 -0.22 2.40
CA VAL A 338 -0.91 -0.22 2.95
C VAL A 338 -1.07 0.88 4.00
N GLU A 339 -0.09 1.04 4.91
CA GLU A 339 -0.07 2.14 5.88
C GLU A 339 -0.08 3.51 5.17
N ALA A 340 0.73 3.67 4.11
CA ALA A 340 0.81 4.88 3.31
C ALA A 340 -0.53 5.22 2.65
N ALA A 341 -1.18 4.23 2.03
CA ALA A 341 -2.47 4.40 1.39
C ALA A 341 -3.56 4.81 2.40
N ALA A 342 -3.59 4.15 3.55
CA ALA A 342 -4.51 4.50 4.64
C ALA A 342 -4.27 5.92 5.15
N ALA A 343 -3.00 6.33 5.30
CA ALA A 343 -2.64 7.67 5.77
C ALA A 343 -3.12 8.77 4.83
N VAL A 344 -2.93 8.60 3.52
CA VAL A 344 -3.41 9.56 2.52
C VAL A 344 -4.94 9.68 2.59
N ALA A 345 -5.68 8.56 2.65
CA ALA A 345 -7.14 8.57 2.74
C ALA A 345 -7.67 9.27 3.98
N VAL A 346 -7.08 8.96 5.14
CA VAL A 346 -7.52 9.52 6.43
C VAL A 346 -7.19 11.00 6.53
N LEU A 347 -6.00 11.43 6.12
CA LEU A 347 -5.63 12.85 6.12
C LEU A 347 -6.52 13.64 5.14
N ASP A 348 -6.79 13.10 3.95
CA ASP A 348 -7.69 13.72 2.97
C ASP A 348 -9.10 13.94 3.54
N ALA A 349 -9.66 12.94 4.23
CA ALA A 349 -10.96 13.05 4.89
C ALA A 349 -10.95 14.04 6.06
N MET A 350 -9.85 14.14 6.81
CA MET A 350 -9.70 15.13 7.87
C MET A 350 -9.61 16.55 7.30
N LEU A 351 -8.90 16.74 6.20
CA LEU A 351 -8.83 18.03 5.50
C LEU A 351 -10.20 18.45 4.94
N GLU A 352 -10.99 17.51 4.44
CA GLU A 352 -12.37 17.79 4.01
C GLU A 352 -13.23 18.30 5.17
N SER A 353 -13.12 17.64 6.33
CA SER A 353 -14.00 17.92 7.47
C SER A 353 -13.59 19.16 8.27
N TYR A 354 -12.30 19.44 8.37
CA TYR A 354 -11.77 20.49 9.27
C TYR A 354 -11.10 21.63 8.52
N GLY A 355 -10.83 21.49 7.22
CA GLY A 355 -10.00 22.42 6.47
C GLY A 355 -8.54 22.41 6.91
N THR A 356 -7.70 23.16 6.21
CA THR A 356 -6.29 23.34 6.56
C THR A 356 -6.10 24.10 7.87
N GLU A 357 -6.99 25.06 8.17
CA GLU A 357 -6.94 25.87 9.42
C GLU A 357 -7.29 25.04 10.65
N GLY A 358 -8.29 24.14 10.56
CA GLY A 358 -8.67 23.23 11.64
C GLY A 358 -7.60 22.18 11.98
N LEU A 359 -6.65 21.98 11.06
CA LEU A 359 -5.47 21.13 11.23
C LEU A 359 -4.18 21.94 11.40
N SER A 360 -4.24 23.19 11.92
CA SER A 360 -3.07 24.01 12.14
C SER A 360 -1.97 23.29 12.95
N TRP A 361 -0.71 23.54 12.62
CA TRP A 361 0.48 22.88 13.15
C TRP A 361 1.38 23.83 13.97
N THR A 362 0.78 24.94 14.44
CA THR A 362 1.45 25.95 15.29
C THR A 362 1.43 25.51 16.74
#